data_3a07e49b40038816353028e6859f8e27
#
_entry.id   3a07e49b40038816353028e6859f8e27
#
_cell.length_a   1.000
_cell.length_b   1.000
_cell.length_c   1.000
_cell.angle_alpha   90.00
_cell.angle_beta   90.00
_cell.angle_gamma   90.00
#
_symmetry.space_group_name_H-M   'P 1'
#
loop_
_entity.id
_entity.type
_entity.pdbx_description
1 polymer ?
#
loop_
_entity_poly.entity_id
_entity_poly.type
_entity_poly.pdbx_seq_one_letter_code
_entity_poly.pdbx_strand_id
1 'polypeptide(L)'
;MEGKTCGGGRRRLIERSGYTRRAHRRSAYSRKHHISVRRTTVKRSRVPTSRITDQGAPGKWADKHGPGIEIKHPGALSSVGYSVVAKPSRRHATLRKAVHRFGPLSTYRKLQAVGTFTKRTSKGRSKKFMADRNWVKKTYMK
;
A
#
# COMPACT_ATOMS: atom_id res chain seq x y z
N MET A 1 5.68 7.45 44.72
CA MET A 1 5.60 6.69 43.44
C MET A 1 4.26 7.03 42.78
N GLU A 2 4.26 7.96 41.84
CA GLU A 2 3.03 8.44 41.21
C GLU A 2 2.77 7.58 39.94
N GLY A 3 1.65 6.85 39.99
CA GLY A 3 1.21 6.03 38.87
C GLY A 3 0.72 6.90 37.70
N LYS A 4 1.39 6.84 36.56
CA LYS A 4 0.90 7.42 35.30
C LYS A 4 -0.34 6.67 34.85
N THR A 5 -1.52 7.28 35.06
CA THR A 5 -2.77 6.82 34.45
C THR A 5 -2.68 7.02 32.94
N CYS A 6 -2.61 5.93 32.20
CA CYS A 6 -2.78 5.95 30.75
C CYS A 6 -4.19 6.45 30.41
N GLY A 7 -4.30 7.71 30.00
CA GLY A 7 -5.53 8.30 29.51
C GLY A 7 -6.06 7.53 28.30
N GLY A 8 -7.01 6.65 28.52
CA GLY A 8 -7.78 5.97 27.48
C GLY A 8 -8.59 6.98 26.67
N GLY A 9 -8.00 7.59 25.66
CA GLY A 9 -8.68 8.50 24.76
C GLY A 9 -9.90 7.81 24.15
N ARG A 10 -11.10 8.31 24.43
CA ARG A 10 -12.36 7.81 23.84
C ARG A 10 -12.22 7.84 22.32
N ARG A 11 -12.23 6.68 21.69
CA ARG A 11 -12.18 6.58 20.22
C ARG A 11 -13.43 7.23 19.66
N ARG A 12 -13.24 8.20 18.78
CA ARG A 12 -14.35 8.88 18.09
C ARG A 12 -15.13 7.86 17.28
N LEU A 13 -16.44 7.78 17.50
CA LEU A 13 -17.33 6.95 16.69
C LEU A 13 -17.85 7.80 15.52
N ILE A 14 -17.85 7.21 14.34
CA ILE A 14 -18.46 7.77 13.13
C ILE A 14 -19.63 6.91 12.70
N GLU A 15 -20.65 7.55 12.18
CA GLU A 15 -21.79 6.86 11.60
C GLU A 15 -21.46 6.42 10.19
N ARG A 16 -21.54 5.10 9.97
CA ARG A 16 -21.40 4.51 8.64
C ARG A 16 -22.79 4.40 8.02
N SER A 17 -23.01 5.09 6.90
CA SER A 17 -24.27 5.00 6.16
C SER A 17 -24.60 3.56 5.78
N GLY A 18 -25.89 3.21 5.93
CA GLY A 18 -26.38 1.92 5.47
C GLY A 18 -26.28 1.79 3.95
N TYR A 19 -26.13 0.58 3.47
CA TYR A 19 -26.06 0.28 2.05
C TYR A 19 -26.73 -1.04 1.71
N THR A 20 -27.08 -1.21 0.45
CA THR A 20 -27.65 -2.46 -0.03
C THR A 20 -26.57 -3.31 -0.68
N ARG A 21 -26.34 -4.51 -0.15
CA ARG A 21 -25.52 -5.53 -0.80
C ARG A 21 -26.27 -6.11 -1.98
N ARG A 22 -25.65 -6.13 -3.16
CA ARG A 22 -26.22 -6.80 -4.33
C ARG A 22 -26.15 -8.31 -4.16
N ALA A 23 -27.16 -9.00 -4.69
CA ALA A 23 -27.11 -10.45 -4.80
C ALA A 23 -25.92 -10.86 -5.67
N HIS A 24 -25.20 -11.89 -5.28
CA HIS A 24 -24.07 -12.44 -6.04
C HIS A 24 -23.94 -13.95 -5.81
N ARG A 25 -23.38 -14.64 -6.80
CA ARG A 25 -23.04 -16.05 -6.68
C ARG A 25 -21.68 -16.19 -6.01
N ARG A 26 -21.60 -17.02 -4.99
CA ARG A 26 -20.33 -17.46 -4.40
C ARG A 26 -19.92 -18.77 -5.08
N SER A 27 -18.70 -18.84 -5.60
CA SER A 27 -18.11 -20.08 -6.09
C SER A 27 -17.93 -21.07 -4.95
N ALA A 28 -17.99 -22.36 -5.25
CA ALA A 28 -17.56 -23.38 -4.32
C ALA A 28 -16.06 -23.22 -4.00
N TYR A 29 -15.67 -23.45 -2.78
CA TYR A 29 -14.24 -23.41 -2.36
C TYR A 29 -14.01 -24.37 -1.20
N SER A 30 -12.79 -24.86 -1.06
CA SER A 30 -12.36 -25.66 0.08
C SER A 30 -11.71 -24.77 1.15
N ARG A 31 -12.12 -24.97 2.40
CA ARG A 31 -11.42 -24.40 3.56
C ARG A 31 -10.31 -25.33 4.01
N LYS A 32 -9.37 -24.83 4.78
CA LYS A 32 -8.41 -25.66 5.53
C LYS A 32 -9.19 -26.75 6.30
N HIS A 33 -8.66 -27.96 6.31
CA HIS A 33 -9.30 -29.18 6.87
C HIS A 33 -10.40 -29.82 6.01
N HIS A 34 -10.29 -29.74 4.68
CA HIS A 34 -11.14 -30.47 3.72
C HIS A 34 -12.64 -30.17 3.79
N ILE A 35 -13.04 -29.06 4.42
CA ILE A 35 -14.43 -28.63 4.44
C ILE A 35 -14.76 -28.01 3.09
N SER A 36 -15.53 -28.73 2.27
CA SER A 36 -16.04 -28.23 1.00
C SER A 36 -17.23 -27.31 1.24
N VAL A 37 -17.13 -26.07 0.79
CA VAL A 37 -18.24 -25.11 0.81
C VAL A 37 -18.89 -25.10 -0.56
N ARG A 38 -20.16 -25.52 -0.62
CA ARG A 38 -20.91 -25.59 -1.87
C ARG A 38 -21.17 -24.19 -2.47
N ARG A 39 -21.33 -24.14 -3.77
CA ARG A 39 -21.78 -22.95 -4.49
C ARG A 39 -23.10 -22.45 -3.91
N THR A 40 -23.17 -21.18 -3.52
CA THR A 40 -24.37 -20.57 -2.94
C THR A 40 -24.66 -19.24 -3.60
N THR A 41 -25.93 -18.86 -3.61
CA THR A 41 -26.37 -17.51 -4.03
C THR A 41 -26.60 -16.68 -2.78
N VAL A 42 -25.85 -15.60 -2.65
CA VAL A 42 -26.09 -14.61 -1.59
C VAL A 42 -27.20 -13.68 -2.05
N LYS A 43 -28.30 -13.66 -1.31
CA LYS A 43 -29.45 -12.80 -1.62
C LYS A 43 -29.10 -11.32 -1.40
N ARG A 44 -29.80 -10.44 -2.09
CA ARG A 44 -29.75 -9.00 -1.82
C ARG A 44 -30.12 -8.75 -0.36
N SER A 45 -29.33 -7.99 0.36
CA SER A 45 -29.59 -7.65 1.77
C SER A 45 -29.30 -6.18 2.02
N ARG A 46 -30.09 -5.57 2.90
CA ARG A 46 -29.84 -4.21 3.38
C ARG A 46 -28.94 -4.27 4.62
N VAL A 47 -27.84 -3.55 4.59
CA VAL A 47 -26.98 -3.35 5.76
C VAL A 47 -27.44 -2.04 6.40
N PRO A 48 -27.89 -2.05 7.64
CA PRO A 48 -28.34 -0.83 8.32
C PRO A 48 -27.15 0.10 8.59
N THR A 49 -27.48 1.34 8.91
CA THR A 49 -26.54 2.31 9.45
C THR A 49 -25.93 1.76 10.74
N SER A 50 -24.65 1.90 10.92
CA SER A 50 -23.94 1.42 12.11
C SER A 50 -22.89 2.43 12.57
N ARG A 51 -22.69 2.53 13.89
CA ARG A 51 -21.59 3.31 14.44
C ARG A 51 -20.34 2.44 14.46
N ILE A 52 -19.29 2.92 13.85
CA ILE A 52 -17.99 2.26 13.81
C ILE A 52 -16.92 3.18 14.39
N THR A 53 -15.88 2.60 14.93
CA THR A 53 -14.73 3.39 15.38
C THR A 53 -14.13 4.16 14.20
N ASP A 54 -13.91 5.45 14.36
CA ASP A 54 -13.24 6.26 13.35
C ASP A 54 -11.81 5.76 13.15
N GLN A 55 -11.57 5.12 12.03
CA GLN A 55 -10.24 4.67 11.63
C GLN A 55 -9.45 5.79 10.92
N GLY A 56 -10.01 7.00 10.89
CA GLY A 56 -9.43 8.14 10.21
C GLY A 56 -9.66 8.14 8.70
N ALA A 57 -9.53 9.32 8.11
CA ALA A 57 -9.53 9.45 6.66
C ALA A 57 -8.33 8.69 6.06
N PRO A 58 -8.46 8.21 4.81
CA PRO A 58 -7.34 7.62 4.10
C PRO A 58 -6.13 8.55 4.11
N GLY A 59 -5.03 8.15 4.76
CA GLY A 59 -3.83 8.95 4.95
C GLY A 59 -3.60 9.45 6.38
N LYS A 60 -4.64 9.64 7.18
CA LYS A 60 -4.52 10.05 8.61
C LYS A 60 -4.07 8.92 9.54
N TRP A 61 -3.99 7.67 9.04
CA TRP A 61 -3.43 6.57 9.84
C TRP A 61 -1.96 6.83 10.18
N ALA A 62 -1.20 7.36 9.22
CA ALA A 62 0.21 7.70 9.41
C ALA A 62 0.43 8.81 10.45
N ASP A 63 -0.51 9.76 10.58
CA ASP A 63 -0.45 10.84 11.57
C ASP A 63 -0.60 10.32 13.00
N LYS A 64 -1.37 9.22 13.18
CA LYS A 64 -1.62 8.61 14.49
C LYS A 64 -0.63 7.52 14.89
N HIS A 65 -0.07 6.80 13.91
CA HIS A 65 0.71 5.60 14.13
C HIS A 65 2.13 5.69 13.54
N GLY A 66 2.51 6.86 13.06
CA GLY A 66 3.74 7.06 12.31
C GLY A 66 3.65 6.49 10.87
N PRO A 67 4.67 6.71 10.06
CA PRO A 67 4.72 6.15 8.72
C PRO A 67 4.67 4.63 8.81
N GLY A 68 3.64 4.01 8.22
CA GLY A 68 3.41 2.56 8.25
C GLY A 68 4.54 1.73 7.63
N ILE A 69 5.44 2.40 6.89
CA ILE A 69 6.69 1.84 6.37
C ILE A 69 7.76 2.87 6.64
N GLU A 70 8.70 2.53 7.52
CA GLU A 70 9.85 3.37 7.81
C GLU A 70 10.78 3.44 6.60
N ILE A 71 11.04 4.66 6.11
CA ILE A 71 12.03 4.88 5.05
C ILE A 71 13.37 5.14 5.73
N LYS A 72 14.16 4.08 5.94
CA LYS A 72 15.49 4.16 6.58
C LYS A 72 16.46 5.11 5.88
N HIS A 73 16.36 5.27 4.59
CA HIS A 73 17.26 6.10 3.78
C HIS A 73 16.44 6.97 2.80
N PRO A 74 15.85 8.09 3.27
CA PRO A 74 15.15 9.03 2.40
C PRO A 74 16.14 9.64 1.40
N GLY A 75 15.67 9.86 0.15
CA GLY A 75 16.51 10.48 -0.88
C GLY A 75 17.60 9.59 -1.51
N ALA A 76 17.69 8.29 -1.14
CA ALA A 76 18.72 7.40 -1.67
C ALA A 76 18.74 7.30 -3.22
N LEU A 77 17.59 7.33 -3.89
CA LEU A 77 17.56 7.34 -5.35
C LEU A 77 17.95 8.70 -5.92
N SER A 78 17.60 9.80 -5.26
CA SER A 78 18.00 11.15 -5.66
C SER A 78 19.49 11.38 -5.52
N SER A 79 20.16 10.75 -4.52
CA SER A 79 21.62 10.87 -4.32
C SER A 79 22.44 10.28 -5.47
N VAL A 80 21.86 9.41 -6.30
CA VAL A 80 22.48 8.90 -7.54
C VAL A 80 21.99 9.65 -8.79
N GLY A 81 21.25 10.76 -8.61
CA GLY A 81 20.74 11.59 -9.68
C GLY A 81 19.46 11.06 -10.35
N TYR A 82 18.74 10.11 -9.71
CA TYR A 82 17.49 9.62 -10.26
C TYR A 82 16.38 10.65 -10.10
N SER A 83 15.67 10.93 -11.21
CA SER A 83 14.50 11.81 -11.25
C SER A 83 13.39 11.17 -12.07
N VAL A 84 12.19 11.04 -11.49
CA VAL A 84 11.01 10.44 -12.14
C VAL A 84 10.47 11.26 -13.32
N VAL A 85 10.80 12.56 -13.41
CA VAL A 85 10.39 13.43 -14.50
C VAL A 85 11.33 13.35 -15.70
N ALA A 86 12.51 12.79 -15.54
CA ALA A 86 13.49 12.64 -16.62
C ALA A 86 13.01 11.63 -17.69
N LYS A 87 13.59 11.73 -18.89
CA LYS A 87 13.35 10.77 -19.99
C LYS A 87 13.74 9.34 -19.57
N PRO A 88 13.09 8.29 -20.10
CA PRO A 88 13.36 6.90 -19.71
C PRO A 88 14.84 6.51 -19.81
N SER A 89 15.52 6.90 -20.89
CA SER A 89 16.95 6.62 -21.07
C SER A 89 17.81 7.16 -19.93
N ARG A 90 17.56 8.41 -19.52
CA ARG A 90 18.27 9.04 -18.39
C ARG A 90 17.92 8.37 -17.07
N ARG A 91 16.66 7.98 -16.85
CA ARG A 91 16.27 7.22 -15.65
C ARG A 91 16.99 5.88 -15.57
N HIS A 92 17.02 5.13 -16.68
CA HIS A 92 17.72 3.84 -16.72
C HIS A 92 19.23 3.99 -16.53
N ALA A 93 19.86 5.03 -17.06
CA ALA A 93 21.28 5.31 -16.83
C ALA A 93 21.57 5.57 -15.33
N THR A 94 20.73 6.34 -14.66
CA THR A 94 20.88 6.58 -13.21
C THR A 94 20.53 5.36 -12.37
N LEU A 95 19.59 4.51 -12.82
CA LEU A 95 19.26 3.24 -12.14
C LEU A 95 20.38 2.23 -12.24
N ARG A 96 21.17 2.21 -13.34
CA ARG A 96 22.42 1.42 -13.41
C ARG A 96 23.39 1.82 -12.29
N LYS A 97 23.58 3.12 -12.08
CA LYS A 97 24.38 3.64 -10.96
C LYS A 97 23.81 3.25 -9.60
N ALA A 98 22.48 3.30 -9.45
CA ALA A 98 21.80 2.89 -8.21
C ALA A 98 21.98 1.39 -7.94
N VAL A 99 21.88 0.54 -8.96
CA VAL A 99 22.10 -0.90 -8.84
C VAL A 99 23.54 -1.21 -8.46
N HIS A 100 24.50 -0.50 -9.06
CA HIS A 100 25.91 -0.66 -8.71
C HIS A 100 26.19 -0.26 -7.25
N ARG A 101 25.57 0.84 -6.78
CA ARG A 101 25.80 1.38 -5.43
C ARG A 101 25.05 0.64 -4.33
N PHE A 102 23.80 0.23 -4.57
CA PHE A 102 22.90 -0.31 -3.55
C PHE A 102 22.55 -1.80 -3.75
N GLY A 103 22.92 -2.37 -4.86
CA GLY A 103 22.50 -3.69 -5.32
C GLY A 103 21.13 -3.72 -5.99
N PRO A 104 20.85 -4.76 -6.79
CA PRO A 104 19.61 -4.87 -7.58
C PRO A 104 18.36 -4.94 -6.70
N LEU A 105 18.36 -5.81 -5.69
CA LEU A 105 17.24 -6.03 -4.79
C LEU A 105 16.89 -4.78 -3.98
N SER A 106 17.91 -4.07 -3.48
CA SER A 106 17.72 -2.83 -2.72
C SER A 106 17.14 -1.73 -3.60
N THR A 107 17.66 -1.57 -4.83
CA THR A 107 17.12 -0.60 -5.81
C THR A 107 15.67 -0.94 -6.18
N TYR A 108 15.37 -2.20 -6.44
CA TYR A 108 14.01 -2.69 -6.68
C TYR A 108 13.05 -2.32 -5.54
N ARG A 109 13.43 -2.63 -4.28
CA ARG A 109 12.62 -2.34 -3.09
C ARG A 109 12.39 -0.84 -2.90
N LYS A 110 13.41 0.00 -3.15
CA LYS A 110 13.28 1.46 -3.09
C LYS A 110 12.28 1.99 -4.12
N LEU A 111 12.34 1.53 -5.36
CA LEU A 111 11.37 1.91 -6.40
C LEU A 111 9.96 1.43 -6.08
N GLN A 112 9.82 0.21 -5.55
CA GLN A 112 8.55 -0.33 -5.09
C GLN A 112 7.94 0.55 -4.00
N ALA A 113 8.71 0.91 -2.97
CA ALA A 113 8.24 1.73 -1.87
C ALA A 113 7.74 3.09 -2.35
N VAL A 114 8.56 3.83 -3.12
CA VAL A 114 8.18 5.16 -3.63
C VAL A 114 6.99 5.08 -4.58
N GLY A 115 6.94 4.05 -5.44
CA GLY A 115 5.79 3.81 -6.32
C GLY A 115 4.49 3.56 -5.55
N THR A 116 4.55 2.83 -4.45
CA THR A 116 3.40 2.58 -3.58
C THR A 116 2.96 3.85 -2.86
N PHE A 117 3.87 4.61 -2.28
CA PHE A 117 3.56 5.88 -1.60
C PHE A 117 2.94 6.91 -2.53
N THR A 118 3.45 7.02 -3.76
CA THR A 118 2.95 8.01 -4.73
C THR A 118 1.67 7.58 -5.44
N LYS A 119 1.20 6.34 -5.22
CA LYS A 119 0.02 5.79 -5.92
C LYS A 119 -1.25 6.63 -5.72
N ARG A 120 -1.44 7.21 -4.53
CA ARG A 120 -2.63 8.01 -4.20
C ARG A 120 -2.46 9.48 -4.57
N THR A 121 -1.27 10.03 -4.38
CA THR A 121 -0.99 11.46 -4.60
C THR A 121 -0.66 11.77 -6.06
N SER A 122 -0.01 10.86 -6.78
CA SER A 122 0.40 11.06 -8.17
C SER A 122 0.45 9.75 -8.96
N LYS A 123 -0.70 9.33 -9.49
CA LYS A 123 -0.82 8.08 -10.29
C LYS A 123 0.17 8.00 -11.45
N GLY A 124 0.44 9.13 -12.13
CA GLY A 124 1.39 9.20 -13.24
C GLY A 124 2.84 8.91 -12.81
N ARG A 125 3.28 9.50 -11.70
CA ARG A 125 4.61 9.23 -11.14
C ARG A 125 4.72 7.80 -10.63
N SER A 126 3.69 7.29 -9.96
CA SER A 126 3.64 5.91 -9.48
C SER A 126 3.81 4.92 -10.64
N LYS A 127 3.10 5.10 -11.77
CA LYS A 127 3.26 4.25 -12.96
C LYS A 127 4.70 4.23 -13.47
N LYS A 128 5.38 5.38 -13.49
CA LYS A 128 6.78 5.47 -13.91
C LYS A 128 7.72 4.72 -12.95
N PHE A 129 7.55 4.86 -11.64
CA PHE A 129 8.33 4.10 -10.64
C PHE A 129 8.12 2.59 -10.78
N MET A 130 6.89 2.15 -11.02
CA MET A 130 6.60 0.74 -11.22
C MET A 130 7.16 0.19 -12.53
N ALA A 131 7.16 0.98 -13.60
CA ALA A 131 7.80 0.61 -14.87
C ALA A 131 9.33 0.47 -14.67
N ASP A 132 9.96 1.42 -14.01
CA ASP A 132 11.40 1.40 -13.71
C ASP A 132 11.78 0.24 -12.78
N ARG A 133 10.93 -0.06 -11.79
CA ARG A 133 11.08 -1.26 -10.94
C ARG A 133 11.07 -2.55 -11.78
N ASN A 134 10.10 -2.68 -12.68
CA ASN A 134 9.99 -3.85 -13.55
C ASN A 134 11.20 -3.97 -14.48
N TRP A 135 11.70 -2.84 -14.99
CA TRP A 135 12.93 -2.82 -15.77
C TRP A 135 14.13 -3.33 -14.97
N VAL A 136 14.34 -2.87 -13.73
CA VAL A 136 15.40 -3.36 -12.83
C VAL A 136 15.26 -4.87 -12.61
N LYS A 137 14.02 -5.35 -12.34
CA LYS A 137 13.77 -6.76 -12.15
C LYS A 137 14.17 -7.58 -13.40
N LYS A 138 13.72 -7.16 -14.57
CA LYS A 138 14.00 -7.85 -15.83
C LYS A 138 15.49 -7.87 -16.18
N THR A 139 16.21 -6.80 -15.87
CA THR A 139 17.60 -6.63 -16.28
C THR A 139 18.60 -7.29 -15.33
N TYR A 140 18.32 -7.26 -14.00
CA TYR A 140 19.30 -7.61 -12.98
C TYR A 140 18.87 -8.73 -12.01
N MET A 141 17.62 -9.17 -12.09
CA MET A 141 17.06 -10.16 -11.16
C MET A 141 16.46 -11.33 -11.96
N LYS A 142 17.33 -12.07 -12.62
CA LYS A 142 16.98 -13.33 -13.29
C LYS A 142 16.93 -14.47 -12.29
#